data_be593c1839cd4268bf68716706253392
#
_entry.id   be593c1839cd4268bf68716706253392
#
_cell.length_a   1.000
_cell.length_b   1.000
_cell.length_c   1.000
_cell.angle_alpha   90.00
_cell.angle_beta   90.00
_cell.angle_gamma   90.00
#
_symmetry.space_group_name_H-M   'P 1'
#
loop_
_entity.id
_entity.type
_entity.pdbx_description
1 polymer ?
#
loop_
_entity_poly.entity_id
_entity_poly.type
_entity_poly.pdbx_seq_one_letter_code
_entity_poly.pdbx_strand_id
1 'polypeptide(L)'
;LHERDAKDRLKLMSDALCDINVRGRLEVISSDKGFMVIIDYAHNELSLRELLMAMRQYVRGKLITVFGCGGNRSKLRRYEMGEVSGRLADFTIITSDNPRFEEPQAIIDDIKTGIEKTDGKYIEIIDRKEAIRYAIEHGKPGDVIVLAGKGHEDYQEIKGVKHPMDERVLIAEVLKELHGE
;
A
#
# COMPACT_ATOMS: atom_id res chain seq x y z
N LEU A 1 36.21 -14.94 -25.59
CA LEU A 1 36.40 -13.68 -24.87
C LEU A 1 35.08 -12.88 -24.72
N HIS A 2 34.24 -12.76 -25.78
CA HIS A 2 32.99 -11.98 -25.73
C HIS A 2 31.89 -12.55 -24.83
N GLU A 3 31.76 -13.85 -24.69
CA GLU A 3 30.68 -14.48 -23.93
C GLU A 3 30.87 -14.38 -22.39
N ARG A 4 32.13 -14.45 -21.95
CA ARG A 4 32.48 -14.22 -20.54
C ARG A 4 32.24 -12.78 -20.14
N ASP A 5 32.62 -11.82 -20.96
CA ASP A 5 32.46 -10.40 -20.73
C ASP A 5 30.95 -10.00 -20.65
N ALA A 6 30.11 -10.63 -21.46
CA ALA A 6 28.65 -10.43 -21.41
C ALA A 6 28.00 -10.99 -20.13
N LYS A 7 28.43 -12.17 -19.66
CA LYS A 7 27.95 -12.76 -18.40
C LYS A 7 28.39 -11.96 -17.18
N ASP A 8 29.62 -11.47 -17.18
CA ASP A 8 30.14 -10.64 -16.09
C ASP A 8 29.44 -9.28 -16.03
N ARG A 9 29.13 -8.67 -17.18
CA ARG A 9 28.31 -7.45 -17.24
C ARG A 9 26.87 -7.67 -16.77
N LEU A 10 26.22 -8.76 -17.18
CA LEU A 10 24.88 -9.11 -16.72
C LEU A 10 24.84 -9.34 -15.21
N LYS A 11 25.88 -9.98 -14.65
CA LYS A 11 25.99 -10.18 -13.21
C LYS A 11 26.17 -8.85 -12.47
N LEU A 12 27.08 -7.97 -12.94
CA LEU A 12 27.26 -6.64 -12.38
C LEU A 12 25.99 -5.79 -12.45
N MET A 13 25.24 -5.87 -13.56
CA MET A 13 23.95 -5.19 -13.69
C MET A 13 22.91 -5.78 -12.73
N SER A 14 22.85 -7.11 -12.61
CA SER A 14 21.94 -7.78 -11.66
C SER A 14 22.24 -7.38 -10.22
N ASP A 15 23.53 -7.44 -9.82
CA ASP A 15 23.96 -7.06 -8.47
C ASP A 15 23.66 -5.58 -8.18
N ALA A 16 23.92 -4.68 -9.14
CA ALA A 16 23.59 -3.26 -9.02
C ALA A 16 22.08 -3.00 -8.93
N LEU A 17 21.24 -3.78 -9.63
CA LEU A 17 19.78 -3.65 -9.58
C LEU A 17 19.19 -4.17 -8.27
N CYS A 18 19.82 -5.16 -7.63
CA CYS A 18 19.41 -5.68 -6.32
C CYS A 18 19.56 -4.64 -5.20
N ASP A 19 20.51 -3.71 -5.34
CA ASP A 19 20.78 -2.65 -4.35
C ASP A 19 19.99 -1.36 -4.60
N ILE A 20 19.19 -1.30 -5.69
CA ILE A 20 18.38 -0.12 -6.00
C ILE A 20 17.14 -0.11 -5.11
N ASN A 21 17.15 0.71 -4.08
CA ASN A 21 15.95 1.04 -3.31
C ASN A 21 15.29 2.27 -3.93
N VAL A 22 14.14 2.06 -4.59
CA VAL A 22 13.34 3.15 -5.16
C VAL A 22 12.32 3.59 -4.12
N ARG A 23 12.43 4.84 -3.66
CA ARG A 23 11.50 5.40 -2.66
C ARG A 23 10.04 5.20 -3.10
N GLY A 24 9.24 4.60 -2.22
CA GLY A 24 7.84 4.32 -2.46
C GLY A 24 7.55 3.17 -3.43
N ARG A 25 8.52 2.28 -3.66
CA ARG A 25 8.37 1.03 -4.40
C ARG A 25 8.86 -0.13 -3.56
N LEU A 26 7.95 -1.01 -3.14
CA LEU A 26 8.27 -2.15 -2.25
C LEU A 26 9.17 -1.75 -1.07
N GLU A 27 8.91 -0.58 -0.50
CA GLU A 27 9.68 -0.09 0.64
C GLU A 27 9.25 -0.83 1.89
N VAL A 28 10.15 -1.64 2.46
CA VAL A 28 9.87 -2.53 3.59
C VAL A 28 10.25 -1.87 4.90
N ILE A 29 9.31 -1.78 5.82
CA ILE A 29 9.53 -1.33 7.19
C ILE A 29 9.20 -2.50 8.13
N SER A 30 10.21 -3.05 8.79
CA SER A 30 10.03 -4.13 9.75
C SER A 30 9.64 -3.57 11.12
N SER A 31 8.65 -4.19 11.76
CA SER A 31 8.29 -3.92 13.14
C SER A 31 8.94 -4.97 14.05
N ASP A 32 9.43 -4.58 15.20
CA ASP A 32 9.90 -5.47 16.27
C ASP A 32 8.75 -6.29 16.90
N LYS A 33 7.48 -5.90 16.64
CA LYS A 33 6.30 -6.72 16.97
C LYS A 33 6.10 -7.91 16.01
N GLY A 34 6.99 -8.09 15.03
CA GLY A 34 7.02 -9.26 14.14
C GLY A 34 6.09 -9.18 12.94
N PHE A 35 5.51 -8.03 12.62
CA PHE A 35 4.84 -7.77 11.35
C PHE A 35 5.68 -6.86 10.44
N MET A 36 5.32 -6.78 9.16
CA MET A 36 5.97 -5.89 8.18
C MET A 36 4.97 -4.90 7.62
N VAL A 37 5.44 -3.66 7.37
CA VAL A 37 4.71 -2.65 6.61
C VAL A 37 5.41 -2.43 5.28
N ILE A 38 4.65 -2.48 4.19
CA ILE A 38 5.14 -2.27 2.82
C ILE A 38 4.51 -0.99 2.29
N ILE A 39 5.33 -0.05 1.82
CA ILE A 39 4.85 1.14 1.10
C ILE A 39 5.09 0.93 -0.39
N ASP A 40 4.04 1.09 -1.20
CA ASP A 40 4.12 0.97 -2.65
C ASP A 40 3.21 1.97 -3.39
N TYR A 41 3.62 2.32 -4.60
CA TYR A 41 2.87 3.24 -5.47
C TYR A 41 1.79 2.53 -6.30
N ALA A 42 1.45 1.29 -6.03
CA ALA A 42 0.40 0.56 -6.73
C ALA A 42 -0.95 1.29 -6.62
N HIS A 43 -1.41 1.89 -7.71
CA HIS A 43 -2.58 2.78 -7.76
C HIS A 43 -3.56 2.42 -8.89
N ASN A 44 -3.47 1.22 -9.44
CA ASN A 44 -4.40 0.64 -10.40
C ASN A 44 -4.55 -0.86 -10.16
N GLU A 45 -5.50 -1.48 -10.85
CA GLU A 45 -5.86 -2.89 -10.70
C GLU A 45 -4.65 -3.81 -10.88
N LEU A 46 -3.96 -3.68 -12.01
CA LEU A 46 -2.84 -4.56 -12.34
C LEU A 46 -1.70 -4.47 -11.32
N SER A 47 -1.27 -3.25 -10.99
CA SER A 47 -0.17 -3.05 -10.03
C SER A 47 -0.53 -3.52 -8.62
N LEU A 48 -1.78 -3.34 -8.17
CA LEU A 48 -2.24 -3.82 -6.87
C LEU A 48 -2.28 -5.35 -6.85
N ARG A 49 -2.77 -5.98 -7.93
CA ARG A 49 -2.81 -7.44 -8.09
C ARG A 49 -1.41 -8.03 -7.97
N GLU A 50 -0.46 -7.56 -8.77
CA GLU A 50 0.92 -8.05 -8.80
C GLU A 50 1.60 -7.87 -7.43
N LEU A 51 1.40 -6.71 -6.79
CA LEU A 51 1.91 -6.43 -5.45
C LEU A 51 1.37 -7.43 -4.42
N LEU A 52 0.06 -7.62 -4.35
CA LEU A 52 -0.54 -8.53 -3.37
C LEU A 52 -0.16 -9.99 -3.62
N MET A 53 -0.09 -10.42 -4.88
CA MET A 53 0.38 -11.77 -5.24
C MET A 53 1.85 -11.98 -4.84
N ALA A 54 2.71 -10.98 -5.06
CA ALA A 54 4.11 -11.04 -4.64
C ALA A 54 4.23 -11.09 -3.11
N MET A 55 3.47 -10.26 -2.40
CA MET A 55 3.52 -10.21 -0.93
C MET A 55 2.97 -11.48 -0.28
N ARG A 56 2.00 -12.15 -0.89
CA ARG A 56 1.40 -13.39 -0.35
C ARG A 56 2.44 -14.46 -0.02
N GLN A 57 3.57 -14.50 -0.71
CA GLN A 57 4.63 -15.48 -0.48
C GLN A 57 5.37 -15.26 0.86
N TYR A 58 5.31 -14.07 1.43
CA TYR A 58 5.99 -13.70 2.67
C TYR A 58 5.07 -13.68 3.89
N VAL A 59 3.75 -13.81 3.68
CA VAL A 59 2.74 -13.76 4.74
C VAL A 59 2.72 -15.06 5.52
N ARG A 60 2.87 -14.95 6.84
CA ARG A 60 2.66 -16.08 7.79
C ARG A 60 1.39 -15.89 8.63
N GLY A 61 0.93 -14.66 8.78
CA GLY A 61 -0.32 -14.26 9.39
C GLY A 61 -1.35 -13.84 8.35
N LYS A 62 -1.72 -12.55 8.33
CA LYS A 62 -2.66 -11.95 7.38
C LYS A 62 -1.96 -11.01 6.40
N LEU A 63 -2.44 -10.97 5.17
CA LEU A 63 -2.17 -9.92 4.21
C LEU A 63 -3.24 -8.83 4.37
N ILE A 64 -2.83 -7.67 4.85
CA ILE A 64 -3.71 -6.53 5.11
C ILE A 64 -3.40 -5.45 4.08
N THR A 65 -4.42 -4.94 3.37
CA THR A 65 -4.24 -3.87 2.40
C THR A 65 -4.89 -2.59 2.90
N VAL A 66 -4.15 -1.48 2.88
CA VAL A 66 -4.64 -0.13 3.17
C VAL A 66 -4.51 0.69 1.88
N PHE A 67 -5.61 1.09 1.29
CA PHE A 67 -5.57 1.86 0.06
C PHE A 67 -6.79 2.75 -0.13
N GLY A 68 -6.64 3.73 -0.99
CA GLY A 68 -7.69 4.56 -1.53
C GLY A 68 -7.47 4.81 -3.01
N CYS A 69 -8.33 5.60 -3.62
CA CYS A 69 -8.20 6.01 -5.01
C CYS A 69 -8.21 7.53 -5.14
N GLY A 70 -7.51 8.03 -6.16
CA GLY A 70 -7.51 9.46 -6.46
C GLY A 70 -8.85 9.93 -7.02
N GLY A 71 -9.28 11.11 -6.59
CA GLY A 71 -10.39 11.83 -7.20
C GLY A 71 -10.07 12.32 -8.61
N ASN A 72 -11.11 12.69 -9.37
CA ASN A 72 -11.01 13.13 -10.76
C ASN A 72 -10.29 12.10 -11.66
N ARG A 73 -10.53 10.82 -11.40
CA ARG A 73 -10.01 9.65 -12.12
C ARG A 73 -11.14 8.70 -12.47
N SER A 74 -10.84 7.70 -13.31
CA SER A 74 -11.80 6.68 -13.74
C SER A 74 -12.41 5.94 -12.54
N LYS A 75 -13.74 5.90 -12.46
CA LYS A 75 -14.48 5.12 -11.47
C LYS A 75 -14.24 3.61 -11.63
N LEU A 76 -14.07 3.13 -12.86
CA LEU A 76 -13.78 1.73 -13.14
C LEU A 76 -12.57 1.24 -12.34
N ARG A 77 -11.50 2.04 -12.26
CA ARG A 77 -10.32 1.73 -11.46
C ARG A 77 -10.66 1.49 -9.98
N ARG A 78 -11.62 2.24 -9.42
CA ARG A 78 -12.03 2.11 -8.02
C ARG A 78 -12.70 0.76 -7.78
N TYR A 79 -13.61 0.37 -8.68
CA TYR A 79 -14.28 -0.93 -8.65
C TYR A 79 -13.29 -2.08 -8.77
N GLU A 80 -12.39 -2.01 -9.76
CA GLU A 80 -11.40 -3.05 -10.04
C GLU A 80 -10.40 -3.22 -8.89
N MET A 81 -9.90 -2.13 -8.30
CA MET A 81 -9.01 -2.20 -7.14
C MET A 81 -9.71 -2.76 -5.90
N GLY A 82 -10.99 -2.41 -5.68
CA GLY A 82 -11.81 -2.99 -4.61
C GLY A 82 -11.95 -4.51 -4.78
N GLU A 83 -12.29 -4.96 -5.98
CA GLU A 83 -12.44 -6.38 -6.30
C GLU A 83 -11.11 -7.15 -6.11
N VAL A 84 -9.99 -6.61 -6.61
CA VAL A 84 -8.67 -7.22 -6.45
C VAL A 84 -8.28 -7.35 -4.99
N SER A 85 -8.45 -6.29 -4.20
CA SER A 85 -8.14 -6.34 -2.77
C SER A 85 -9.01 -7.36 -2.05
N GLY A 86 -10.31 -7.39 -2.30
CA GLY A 86 -11.23 -8.35 -1.69
C GLY A 86 -10.94 -9.82 -2.04
N ARG A 87 -10.37 -10.08 -3.21
CA ARG A 87 -9.99 -11.44 -3.64
C ARG A 87 -8.64 -11.89 -3.10
N LEU A 88 -7.69 -10.97 -2.91
CA LEU A 88 -6.29 -11.32 -2.65
C LEU A 88 -5.82 -10.99 -1.24
N ALA A 89 -6.40 -10.00 -0.56
CA ALA A 89 -6.09 -9.67 0.82
C ALA A 89 -6.98 -10.45 1.80
N ASP A 90 -6.48 -10.71 3.00
CA ASP A 90 -7.27 -11.30 4.10
C ASP A 90 -8.12 -10.24 4.79
N PHE A 91 -7.68 -8.98 4.71
CA PHE A 91 -8.39 -7.83 5.25
C PHE A 91 -8.04 -6.55 4.50
N THR A 92 -9.04 -5.74 4.22
CA THR A 92 -8.87 -4.46 3.50
C THR A 92 -9.33 -3.30 4.38
N ILE A 93 -8.52 -2.24 4.44
CA ILE A 93 -8.89 -0.95 5.01
C ILE A 93 -9.01 0.03 3.85
N ILE A 94 -10.24 0.42 3.54
CA ILE A 94 -10.53 1.39 2.48
C ILE A 94 -10.43 2.78 3.09
N THR A 95 -9.63 3.66 2.48
CA THR A 95 -9.36 4.99 3.01
C THR A 95 -9.25 6.03 1.90
N SER A 96 -9.03 7.28 2.27
CA SER A 96 -8.76 8.38 1.34
C SER A 96 -7.33 8.28 0.79
N ASP A 97 -7.17 8.64 -0.49
CA ASP A 97 -5.87 8.93 -1.11
C ASP A 97 -5.76 10.44 -1.36
N ASN A 98 -5.77 10.90 -2.59
CA ASN A 98 -5.89 12.29 -3.01
C ASN A 98 -7.31 12.54 -3.52
N PRO A 99 -8.29 12.91 -2.69
CA PRO A 99 -9.68 13.08 -3.14
C PRO A 99 -9.85 14.24 -4.12
N ARG A 100 -8.92 15.17 -4.17
CA ARG A 100 -8.94 16.37 -5.00
C ARG A 100 -10.24 17.15 -4.82
N PHE A 101 -11.12 17.18 -5.82
CA PHE A 101 -12.38 17.90 -5.78
C PHE A 101 -13.60 17.02 -5.53
N GLU A 102 -13.40 15.70 -5.34
CA GLU A 102 -14.46 14.77 -4.99
C GLU A 102 -14.57 14.59 -3.48
N GLU A 103 -15.76 14.24 -2.99
CA GLU A 103 -15.95 13.87 -1.60
C GLU A 103 -15.29 12.51 -1.31
N PRO A 104 -14.45 12.41 -0.28
CA PRO A 104 -13.71 11.16 0.03
C PRO A 104 -14.64 9.96 0.19
N GLN A 105 -15.79 10.11 0.84
CA GLN A 105 -16.75 9.03 1.02
C GLN A 105 -17.29 8.50 -0.30
N ALA A 106 -17.55 9.36 -1.29
CA ALA A 106 -18.04 8.92 -2.59
C ALA A 106 -17.01 8.03 -3.32
N ILE A 107 -15.72 8.31 -3.14
CA ILE A 107 -14.64 7.47 -3.69
C ILE A 107 -14.58 6.12 -2.98
N ILE A 108 -14.72 6.12 -1.65
CA ILE A 108 -14.77 4.90 -0.83
C ILE A 108 -15.96 4.04 -1.22
N ASP A 109 -17.14 4.62 -1.44
CA ASP A 109 -18.35 3.90 -1.87
C ASP A 109 -18.18 3.26 -3.24
N ASP A 110 -17.50 3.94 -4.17
CA ASP A 110 -17.14 3.33 -5.46
C ASP A 110 -16.20 2.11 -5.25
N ILE A 111 -15.20 2.19 -4.37
CA ILE A 111 -14.31 1.05 -4.06
C ILE A 111 -15.10 -0.11 -3.44
N LYS A 112 -16.03 0.19 -2.52
CA LYS A 112 -16.90 -0.81 -1.88
C LYS A 112 -17.72 -1.59 -2.92
N THR A 113 -18.23 -0.91 -3.96
CA THR A 113 -18.96 -1.58 -5.06
C THR A 113 -18.14 -2.72 -5.70
N GLY A 114 -16.81 -2.61 -5.70
CA GLY A 114 -15.92 -3.66 -6.20
C GLY A 114 -15.69 -4.77 -5.18
N ILE A 115 -15.35 -4.42 -3.94
CA ILE A 115 -15.01 -5.42 -2.91
C ILE A 115 -16.22 -6.27 -2.50
N GLU A 116 -17.44 -5.70 -2.52
CA GLU A 116 -18.69 -6.38 -2.21
C GLU A 116 -19.08 -7.46 -3.24
N LYS A 117 -18.39 -7.54 -4.39
CA LYS A 117 -18.49 -8.67 -5.34
C LYS A 117 -17.68 -9.89 -4.88
N THR A 118 -17.01 -9.81 -3.76
CA THR A 118 -16.13 -10.83 -3.22
C THR A 118 -16.53 -11.18 -1.78
N ASP A 119 -15.94 -12.23 -1.22
CA ASP A 119 -16.09 -12.57 0.20
C ASP A 119 -15.06 -11.83 1.09
N GLY A 120 -14.34 -10.85 0.53
CA GLY A 120 -13.29 -10.09 1.20
C GLY A 120 -13.81 -9.29 2.40
N LYS A 121 -13.10 -9.37 3.50
CA LYS A 121 -13.42 -8.60 4.72
C LYS A 121 -12.79 -7.23 4.63
N TYR A 122 -13.58 -6.20 4.97
CA TYR A 122 -13.08 -4.83 4.95
C TYR A 122 -13.68 -3.96 6.04
N ILE A 123 -13.02 -2.84 6.28
CA ILE A 123 -13.55 -1.68 6.99
C ILE A 123 -13.25 -0.41 6.21
N GLU A 124 -13.95 0.65 6.53
CA GLU A 124 -13.71 1.98 5.98
C GLU A 124 -13.27 2.95 7.08
N ILE A 125 -12.16 3.64 6.83
CA ILE A 125 -11.64 4.70 7.70
C ILE A 125 -11.24 5.86 6.78
N ILE A 126 -12.04 6.92 6.74
CA ILE A 126 -11.87 8.02 5.76
C ILE A 126 -10.49 8.68 5.90
N ASP A 127 -10.09 9.00 7.12
CA ASP A 127 -8.79 9.60 7.39
C ASP A 127 -7.68 8.57 7.20
N ARG A 128 -6.76 8.85 6.26
CA ARG A 128 -5.67 7.92 5.93
C ARG A 128 -4.67 7.74 7.07
N LYS A 129 -4.44 8.78 7.87
CA LYS A 129 -3.55 8.67 9.03
C LYS A 129 -4.14 7.72 10.06
N GLU A 130 -5.42 7.85 10.34
CA GLU A 130 -6.14 6.94 11.24
C GLU A 130 -6.23 5.52 10.68
N ALA A 131 -6.38 5.36 9.36
CA ALA A 131 -6.39 4.05 8.71
C ALA A 131 -5.03 3.33 8.87
N ILE A 132 -3.93 4.05 8.68
CA ILE A 132 -2.57 3.51 8.86
C ILE A 132 -2.31 3.19 10.33
N ARG A 133 -2.68 4.10 11.25
CA ARG A 133 -2.60 3.88 12.70
C ARG A 133 -3.36 2.61 13.09
N TYR A 134 -4.60 2.48 12.67
CA TYR A 134 -5.40 1.30 12.95
C TYR A 134 -4.74 0.01 12.46
N ALA A 135 -4.20 0.01 11.23
CA ALA A 135 -3.54 -1.15 10.67
C ALA A 135 -2.33 -1.59 11.50
N ILE A 136 -1.51 -0.61 11.94
CA ILE A 136 -0.29 -0.87 12.72
C ILE A 136 -0.63 -1.33 14.15
N GLU A 137 -1.60 -0.69 14.81
CA GLU A 137 -2.04 -1.05 16.17
C GLU A 137 -2.63 -2.46 16.26
N HIS A 138 -3.27 -2.91 15.19
CA HIS A 138 -3.91 -4.24 15.11
C HIS A 138 -3.04 -5.30 14.41
N GLY A 139 -1.84 -4.93 13.94
CA GLY A 139 -0.88 -5.82 13.31
C GLY A 139 -0.38 -6.89 14.28
N LYS A 140 -0.30 -8.12 13.81
CA LYS A 140 0.12 -9.28 14.58
C LYS A 140 1.39 -9.91 13.99
N PRO A 141 2.15 -10.66 14.78
CA PRO A 141 3.33 -11.37 14.26
C PRO A 141 3.00 -12.20 13.02
N GLY A 142 3.79 -12.03 11.96
CA GLY A 142 3.60 -12.70 10.68
C GLY A 142 2.66 -11.99 9.70
N ASP A 143 2.00 -10.90 10.10
CA ASP A 143 1.19 -10.09 9.20
C ASP A 143 2.06 -9.27 8.23
N VAL A 144 1.52 -8.99 7.05
CA VAL A 144 2.07 -8.06 6.08
C VAL A 144 1.01 -6.99 5.81
N ILE A 145 1.31 -5.75 6.15
CA ILE A 145 0.46 -4.58 5.95
C ILE A 145 0.97 -3.84 4.71
N VAL A 146 0.15 -3.75 3.67
CA VAL A 146 0.48 -3.08 2.41
C VAL A 146 -0.22 -1.73 2.35
N LEU A 147 0.54 -0.64 2.36
CA LEU A 147 0.07 0.72 2.11
C LEU A 147 0.24 1.01 0.62
N ALA A 148 -0.87 0.94 -0.13
CA ALA A 148 -0.84 1.10 -1.57
C ALA A 148 -1.39 2.47 -2.01
N GLY A 149 -0.82 2.98 -3.11
CA GLY A 149 -1.28 4.18 -3.82
C GLY A 149 -0.33 5.36 -3.75
N LYS A 150 0.14 5.75 -2.57
CA LYS A 150 0.94 6.97 -2.41
C LYS A 150 2.44 6.79 -2.70
N GLY A 151 3.00 5.65 -2.33
CA GLY A 151 4.41 5.37 -2.58
C GLY A 151 5.34 6.49 -2.08
N HIS A 152 5.95 7.23 -3.00
CA HIS A 152 6.89 8.32 -2.68
C HIS A 152 6.22 9.67 -2.34
N GLU A 153 4.90 9.80 -2.53
CA GLU A 153 4.17 11.04 -2.24
C GLU A 153 4.20 11.34 -0.73
N ASP A 154 4.53 12.57 -0.37
CA ASP A 154 4.62 13.08 0.98
C ASP A 154 3.50 14.09 1.30
N TYR A 155 2.41 14.04 0.54
CA TYR A 155 1.25 14.92 0.69
C TYR A 155 -0.07 14.21 0.39
N GLN A 156 -1.17 14.82 0.84
CA GLN A 156 -2.53 14.54 0.41
C GLN A 156 -3.12 15.77 -0.26
N GLU A 157 -3.69 15.61 -1.47
CA GLU A 157 -4.30 16.71 -2.22
C GLU A 157 -5.82 16.75 -1.97
N ILE A 158 -6.29 17.84 -1.34
CA ILE A 158 -7.71 18.08 -1.01
C ILE A 158 -8.09 19.47 -1.54
N LYS A 159 -9.10 19.55 -2.41
CA LYS A 159 -9.59 20.80 -3.03
C LYS A 159 -8.47 21.66 -3.64
N GLY A 160 -7.51 21.00 -4.30
CA GLY A 160 -6.38 21.64 -4.96
C GLY A 160 -5.24 22.09 -4.01
N VAL A 161 -5.37 21.82 -2.71
CA VAL A 161 -4.32 22.13 -1.71
C VAL A 161 -3.60 20.85 -1.32
N LYS A 162 -2.28 20.89 -1.30
CA LYS A 162 -1.43 19.79 -0.81
C LYS A 162 -1.19 19.94 0.69
N HIS A 163 -1.64 18.97 1.44
CA HIS A 163 -1.42 18.88 2.89
C HIS A 163 -0.28 17.88 3.16
N PRO A 164 0.75 18.24 3.93
CA PRO A 164 1.86 17.34 4.25
C PRO A 164 1.36 16.04 4.91
N MET A 165 1.77 14.91 4.35
CA MET A 165 1.50 13.58 4.86
C MET A 165 2.50 12.58 4.30
N ASP A 166 3.57 12.31 5.02
CA ASP A 166 4.52 11.23 4.67
C ASP A 166 4.19 9.98 5.50
N GLU A 167 3.88 8.89 4.81
CA GLU A 167 3.52 7.62 5.45
C GLU A 167 4.67 7.03 6.28
N ARG A 168 5.92 7.29 5.90
CA ARG A 168 7.12 6.83 6.64
C ARG A 168 7.22 7.46 8.01
N VAL A 169 7.00 8.77 8.05
CA VAL A 169 7.00 9.54 9.30
C VAL A 169 5.89 9.03 10.20
N LEU A 170 4.69 8.89 9.66
CA LEU A 170 3.54 8.40 10.40
C LEU A 170 3.74 6.98 10.95
N ILE A 171 4.29 6.06 10.15
CA ILE A 171 4.59 4.69 10.60
C ILE A 171 5.60 4.74 11.76
N ALA A 172 6.67 5.53 11.61
CA ALA A 172 7.70 5.64 12.66
C ALA A 172 7.12 6.21 13.96
N GLU A 173 6.25 7.24 13.88
CA GLU A 173 5.56 7.82 15.04
C GLU A 173 4.67 6.78 15.74
N VAL A 174 3.82 6.08 14.99
CA VAL A 174 2.91 5.08 15.56
C VAL A 174 3.68 3.91 16.16
N LEU A 175 4.74 3.41 15.50
CA LEU A 175 5.57 2.34 16.05
C LEU A 175 6.25 2.78 17.35
N LYS A 176 6.75 4.01 17.42
CA LYS A 176 7.36 4.56 18.62
C LYS A 176 6.37 4.66 19.80
N GLU A 177 5.17 5.19 19.55
CA GLU A 177 4.10 5.25 20.55
C GLU A 177 3.72 3.85 21.09
N LEU A 178 3.72 2.83 20.23
CA LEU A 178 3.43 1.45 20.63
C LEU A 178 4.54 0.79 21.47
N HIS A 179 5.76 1.37 21.47
CA HIS A 179 6.86 0.94 22.33
C HIS A 179 6.86 1.63 23.71
N GLY A 180 6.02 2.64 23.90
CA GLY A 180 5.96 3.39 25.15
C GLY A 180 7.13 4.37 25.35
N GLU A 181 7.77 4.80 24.25
CA GLU A 181 8.81 5.83 24.22
C GLU A 181 8.27 7.22 23.88
#